data_b81df885f7f50e8622f6bc6df046f4bb
#
_entry.id   b81df885f7f50e8622f6bc6df046f4bb
#
_cell.length_a   1.000
_cell.length_b   1.000
_cell.length_c   1.000
_cell.angle_alpha   90.00
_cell.angle_beta   90.00
_cell.angle_gamma   90.00
#
_symmetry.space_group_name_H-M   'P 1'
#
loop_
_entity.id
_entity.type
_entity.pdbx_description
1 polymer ?
#
loop_
_entity_poly.entity_id
_entity_poly.type
_entity_poly.pdbx_seq_one_letter_code
_entity_poly.pdbx_strand_id
1 'polypeptide(L)'
;EPGPVKVVAMTGCSNVLGAVLPARVVADMAHAAGALFVLDAAQLMRHGVVDIPAFGCDFFATSGHKFGAGTGIGILCGPVEAMELMHPRDFGGEMVGEVTAAFTSYDELPLRLEAGTPNYVGAIAMAAACDYLSELGREDVAAYEEELVAHAVEKLGAIEDLHVLGSPKKRAGLVAFTVDDVHPLDLCTMVDTRGVALRSGHNCAQPLLDWYGLKSVARMSPVFYNTREEIDIACELIEKMSIMLRRARG
;
A
#
# COMPACT_ATOMS: atom_id res chain seq x y z
N GLU A 1 -28.35 19.93 -2.69
CA GLU A 1 -26.93 20.18 -2.38
C GLU A 1 -26.37 19.02 -1.58
N PRO A 2 -25.12 18.62 -1.81
CA PRO A 2 -24.49 17.60 -0.97
C PRO A 2 -24.39 18.11 0.48
N GLY A 3 -24.68 17.21 1.43
CA GLY A 3 -24.56 17.53 2.86
C GLY A 3 -23.09 17.79 3.27
N PRO A 4 -22.84 18.17 4.55
CA PRO A 4 -21.48 18.41 5.03
C PRO A 4 -20.64 17.12 4.95
N VAL A 5 -19.37 17.26 4.59
CA VAL A 5 -18.40 16.15 4.61
C VAL A 5 -18.24 15.70 6.06
N LYS A 6 -18.37 14.39 6.31
CA LYS A 6 -18.25 13.77 7.64
C LYS A 6 -16.93 13.01 7.81
N VAL A 7 -16.44 12.43 6.72
CA VAL A 7 -15.22 11.63 6.71
C VAL A 7 -14.47 11.90 5.42
N VAL A 8 -13.17 12.09 5.53
CA VAL A 8 -12.21 12.09 4.43
C VAL A 8 -11.35 10.85 4.56
N ALA A 9 -11.34 9.98 3.55
CA ALA A 9 -10.49 8.80 3.53
C ALA A 9 -9.50 8.89 2.38
N MET A 10 -8.22 8.65 2.64
CA MET A 10 -7.17 8.76 1.64
C MET A 10 -6.05 7.74 1.90
N THR A 11 -5.48 7.19 0.82
CA THR A 11 -4.24 6.42 0.94
C THR A 11 -3.06 7.34 1.26
N GLY A 12 -2.15 6.89 2.11
CA GLY A 12 -0.90 7.61 2.40
C GLY A 12 0.19 7.40 1.36
N CYS A 13 0.12 6.28 0.62
CA CYS A 13 1.04 5.97 -0.47
C CYS A 13 0.32 5.18 -1.57
N SER A 14 0.40 5.67 -2.80
CA SER A 14 -0.23 5.01 -3.94
C SER A 14 0.44 3.66 -4.24
N ASN A 15 -0.37 2.61 -4.37
CA ASN A 15 0.09 1.27 -4.74
C ASN A 15 0.40 1.08 -6.24
N VAL A 16 0.24 2.13 -7.05
CA VAL A 16 0.61 2.16 -8.47
C VAL A 16 1.73 3.16 -8.71
N LEU A 17 1.55 4.42 -8.31
CA LEU A 17 2.51 5.49 -8.58
C LEU A 17 3.66 5.54 -7.58
N GLY A 18 3.53 4.88 -6.43
CA GLY A 18 4.45 5.06 -5.30
C GLY A 18 4.39 6.47 -4.69
N ALA A 19 3.46 7.31 -5.13
CA ALA A 19 3.31 8.66 -4.63
C ALA A 19 2.97 8.67 -3.15
N VAL A 20 3.81 9.29 -2.33
CA VAL A 20 3.54 9.57 -0.92
C VAL A 20 2.73 10.85 -0.83
N LEU A 21 1.56 10.76 -0.20
CA LEU A 21 0.61 11.86 -0.13
C LEU A 21 0.78 12.67 1.17
N PRO A 22 0.45 13.97 1.16
CA PRO A 22 0.67 14.86 2.28
C PRO A 22 -0.42 14.68 3.36
N ALA A 23 -0.35 13.58 4.13
CA ALA A 23 -1.37 13.18 5.10
C ALA A 23 -1.73 14.31 6.06
N ARG A 24 -0.73 15.00 6.66
CA ARG A 24 -0.96 16.11 7.59
C ARG A 24 -1.76 17.26 6.99
N VAL A 25 -1.46 17.64 5.76
CA VAL A 25 -2.18 18.73 5.08
C VAL A 25 -3.65 18.35 4.87
N VAL A 26 -3.91 17.08 4.49
CA VAL A 26 -5.28 16.59 4.30
C VAL A 26 -6.02 16.48 5.62
N ALA A 27 -5.34 16.04 6.70
CA ALA A 27 -5.91 16.03 8.05
C ALA A 27 -6.36 17.42 8.48
N ASP A 28 -5.48 18.42 8.35
CA ASP A 28 -5.80 19.81 8.71
C ASP A 28 -6.99 20.36 7.91
N MET A 29 -7.10 20.03 6.62
CA MET A 29 -8.24 20.41 5.77
C MET A 29 -9.52 19.71 6.19
N ALA A 30 -9.48 18.42 6.51
CA ALA A 30 -10.62 17.64 6.97
C ALA A 30 -11.16 18.19 8.29
N HIS A 31 -10.27 18.42 9.25
CA HIS A 31 -10.62 18.96 10.56
C HIS A 31 -11.19 20.38 10.46
N ALA A 32 -10.65 21.23 9.59
CA ALA A 32 -11.21 22.55 9.33
C ALA A 32 -12.64 22.51 8.77
N ALA A 33 -13.01 21.41 8.09
CA ALA A 33 -14.37 21.15 7.60
C ALA A 33 -15.25 20.40 8.62
N GLY A 34 -14.74 20.09 9.82
CA GLY A 34 -15.44 19.30 10.85
C GLY A 34 -15.58 17.82 10.50
N ALA A 35 -14.70 17.29 9.65
CA ALA A 35 -14.68 15.91 9.20
C ALA A 35 -13.55 15.11 9.87
N LEU A 36 -13.78 13.81 10.07
CA LEU A 36 -12.73 12.86 10.48
C LEU A 36 -11.83 12.52 9.29
N PHE A 37 -10.55 12.28 9.56
CA PHE A 37 -9.58 11.83 8.55
C PHE A 37 -9.13 10.40 8.78
N VAL A 38 -9.38 9.52 7.80
CA VAL A 38 -8.97 8.11 7.78
C VAL A 38 -7.79 7.94 6.83
N LEU A 39 -6.63 7.53 7.34
CA LEU A 39 -5.42 7.28 6.57
C LEU A 39 -5.27 5.78 6.28
N ASP A 40 -5.40 5.37 5.01
CA ASP A 40 -4.96 4.06 4.55
C ASP A 40 -3.43 4.06 4.40
N ALA A 41 -2.76 3.46 5.37
CA ALA A 41 -1.31 3.33 5.44
C ALA A 41 -0.80 1.96 4.97
N ALA A 42 -1.61 1.19 4.25
CA ALA A 42 -1.27 -0.18 3.84
C ALA A 42 0.06 -0.26 3.05
N GLN A 43 0.32 0.72 2.19
CA GLN A 43 1.64 0.84 1.54
C GLN A 43 2.63 1.64 2.38
N LEU A 44 2.18 2.69 3.05
CA LEU A 44 3.04 3.59 3.80
C LEU A 44 3.78 2.89 4.94
N MET A 45 3.11 1.96 5.65
CA MET A 45 3.67 1.20 6.79
C MET A 45 4.98 0.49 6.45
N ARG A 46 5.14 0.04 5.20
CA ARG A 46 6.34 -0.65 4.73
C ARG A 46 7.49 0.30 4.41
N HIS A 47 7.18 1.42 3.76
CA HIS A 47 8.15 2.25 3.03
C HIS A 47 8.56 3.52 3.76
N GLY A 48 8.27 3.67 5.04
CA GLY A 48 8.58 4.90 5.75
C GLY A 48 8.61 4.76 7.26
N VAL A 49 9.06 5.82 7.88
CA VAL A 49 8.86 6.01 9.30
C VAL A 49 7.39 6.33 9.55
N VAL A 50 6.76 5.58 10.44
CA VAL A 50 5.35 5.76 10.80
C VAL A 50 5.26 6.45 12.14
N ASP A 51 4.85 7.72 12.07
CA ASP A 51 4.51 8.55 13.23
C ASP A 51 3.04 8.95 13.09
N ILE A 52 2.14 8.18 13.72
CA ILE A 52 0.69 8.39 13.62
C ILE A 52 0.28 9.77 14.11
N PRO A 53 0.79 10.29 15.25
CA PRO A 53 0.55 11.65 15.68
C PRO A 53 0.95 12.72 14.65
N ALA A 54 2.10 12.54 13.98
CA ALA A 54 2.56 13.49 12.96
C ALA A 54 1.68 13.53 11.73
N PHE A 55 1.02 12.43 11.36
CA PHE A 55 0.05 12.40 10.26
C PHE A 55 -1.23 13.16 10.57
N GLY A 56 -1.59 13.30 11.85
CA GLY A 56 -2.79 13.98 12.29
C GLY A 56 -4.09 13.28 11.91
N CYS A 57 -4.06 12.01 11.54
CA CYS A 57 -5.25 11.26 11.21
C CYS A 57 -6.02 10.81 12.46
N ASP A 58 -7.36 10.76 12.35
CA ASP A 58 -8.21 10.22 13.40
C ASP A 58 -8.19 8.70 13.37
N PHE A 59 -8.11 8.10 12.18
CA PHE A 59 -7.97 6.67 12.02
C PHE A 59 -6.81 6.34 11.10
N PHE A 60 -6.01 5.35 11.52
CA PHE A 60 -4.90 4.79 10.78
C PHE A 60 -5.18 3.31 10.51
N ALA A 61 -5.19 2.90 9.24
CA ALA A 61 -5.42 1.52 8.84
C ALA A 61 -4.23 0.94 8.09
N THR A 62 -3.85 -0.31 8.41
CA THR A 62 -2.78 -1.01 7.68
C THR A 62 -3.03 -2.51 7.60
N SER A 63 -2.25 -3.20 6.74
CA SER A 63 -2.37 -4.63 6.48
C SER A 63 -1.03 -5.34 6.68
N GLY A 64 -1.02 -6.35 7.55
CA GLY A 64 0.19 -7.01 8.02
C GLY A 64 1.07 -7.61 6.92
N HIS A 65 0.47 -8.28 5.93
CA HIS A 65 1.22 -8.95 4.85
C HIS A 65 2.06 -7.99 3.98
N LYS A 66 1.79 -6.68 4.03
CA LYS A 66 2.53 -5.70 3.22
C LYS A 66 3.83 -5.22 3.87
N PHE A 67 4.03 -5.46 5.16
CA PHE A 67 5.24 -5.07 5.86
C PHE A 67 5.96 -6.22 6.59
N GLY A 68 5.69 -7.47 6.16
CA GLY A 68 6.44 -8.64 6.61
C GLY A 68 5.70 -9.55 7.59
N ALA A 69 4.49 -9.20 8.03
CA ALA A 69 3.64 -10.10 8.80
C ALA A 69 2.89 -11.10 7.90
N GLY A 70 2.22 -12.06 8.50
CA GLY A 70 1.37 -13.02 7.78
C GLY A 70 0.15 -12.38 7.11
N THR A 71 -0.52 -13.15 6.26
CA THR A 71 -1.82 -12.76 5.68
C THR A 71 -2.96 -12.86 6.70
N GLY A 72 -4.08 -12.20 6.41
CA GLY A 72 -5.29 -12.30 7.23
C GLY A 72 -5.27 -11.49 8.53
N ILE A 73 -4.36 -10.54 8.68
CA ILE A 73 -4.29 -9.60 9.81
C ILE A 73 -4.12 -8.18 9.32
N GLY A 74 -4.76 -7.24 9.99
CA GLY A 74 -4.63 -5.81 9.79
C GLY A 74 -4.94 -5.07 11.08
N ILE A 75 -4.67 -3.77 11.12
CA ILE A 75 -4.93 -2.91 12.27
C ILE A 75 -5.76 -1.72 11.81
N LEU A 76 -6.72 -1.33 12.65
CA LEU A 76 -7.34 -0.02 12.67
C LEU A 76 -7.02 0.62 14.02
N CYS A 77 -6.30 1.73 14.03
CA CYS A 77 -6.02 2.51 15.22
C CYS A 77 -6.77 3.83 15.15
N GLY A 78 -7.26 4.30 16.29
CA GLY A 78 -7.91 5.59 16.42
C GLY A 78 -8.13 5.96 17.89
N PRO A 79 -8.54 7.20 18.20
CA PRO A 79 -8.88 7.60 19.56
C PRO A 79 -10.15 6.89 20.02
N VAL A 80 -10.18 6.57 21.30
CA VAL A 80 -11.31 5.84 21.93
C VAL A 80 -12.63 6.56 21.64
N GLU A 81 -12.67 7.87 21.77
CA GLU A 81 -13.85 8.70 21.58
C GLU A 81 -14.42 8.60 20.16
N ALA A 82 -13.56 8.45 19.15
CA ALA A 82 -14.01 8.23 17.78
C ALA A 82 -14.44 6.78 17.53
N MET A 83 -13.77 5.80 18.17
CA MET A 83 -14.17 4.39 18.09
C MET A 83 -15.49 4.12 18.82
N GLU A 84 -15.82 4.84 19.87
CA GLU A 84 -17.11 4.75 20.56
C GLU A 84 -18.30 5.12 19.67
N LEU A 85 -18.10 5.95 18.64
CA LEU A 85 -19.11 6.29 17.65
C LEU A 85 -19.34 5.18 16.61
N MET A 86 -18.46 4.18 16.56
CA MET A 86 -18.57 3.09 15.60
C MET A 86 -19.59 2.04 16.10
N HIS A 87 -20.38 1.55 15.15
CA HIS A 87 -21.24 0.40 15.37
C HIS A 87 -20.54 -0.87 14.88
N PRO A 88 -20.68 -2.01 15.61
CA PRO A 88 -20.24 -3.31 15.12
C PRO A 88 -20.80 -3.58 13.70
N ARG A 89 -19.96 -4.05 12.81
CA ARG A 89 -20.35 -4.47 11.46
C ARG A 89 -20.54 -5.98 11.39
N ASP A 90 -19.65 -6.71 12.01
CA ASP A 90 -19.67 -8.16 12.09
C ASP A 90 -20.06 -8.59 13.52
N PHE A 91 -20.68 -9.76 13.65
CA PHE A 91 -21.22 -10.24 14.92
C PHE A 91 -20.72 -11.65 15.20
N GLY A 92 -20.38 -11.92 16.46
CA GLY A 92 -19.83 -13.20 16.87
C GLY A 92 -19.61 -13.31 18.38
N GLY A 93 -18.90 -14.32 18.83
CA GLY A 93 -18.46 -14.46 20.20
C GLY A 93 -17.44 -13.39 20.60
N GLU A 94 -17.14 -13.31 21.88
CA GLU A 94 -16.16 -12.41 22.51
C GLU A 94 -16.50 -10.90 22.51
N MET A 95 -17.43 -10.46 21.63
CA MET A 95 -17.79 -9.04 21.45
C MET A 95 -19.07 -8.63 22.18
N VAL A 96 -19.77 -9.56 22.82
CA VAL A 96 -21.09 -9.37 23.42
C VAL A 96 -21.05 -9.51 24.93
N GLY A 97 -21.77 -8.65 25.65
CA GLY A 97 -21.99 -8.78 27.09
C GLY A 97 -23.16 -9.70 27.38
N GLU A 98 -24.39 -9.27 27.08
CA GLU A 98 -25.62 -10.03 27.29
C GLU A 98 -26.38 -10.18 25.98
N VAL A 99 -26.90 -11.38 25.71
CA VAL A 99 -27.71 -11.68 24.54
C VAL A 99 -29.01 -12.33 24.96
N THR A 100 -30.13 -11.71 24.59
CA THR A 100 -31.48 -12.25 24.77
C THR A 100 -32.23 -12.26 23.43
N ALA A 101 -33.42 -12.82 23.40
CA ALA A 101 -34.25 -12.79 22.19
C ALA A 101 -34.66 -11.37 21.74
N ALA A 102 -34.61 -10.39 22.63
CA ALA A 102 -35.08 -9.03 22.38
C ALA A 102 -33.97 -7.96 22.50
N PHE A 103 -32.82 -8.32 23.04
CA PHE A 103 -31.78 -7.35 23.37
C PHE A 103 -30.37 -7.98 23.27
N THR A 104 -29.42 -7.19 22.79
CA THR A 104 -27.99 -7.51 22.79
C THR A 104 -27.22 -6.30 23.32
N SER A 105 -26.36 -6.50 24.31
CA SER A 105 -25.34 -5.55 24.70
C SER A 105 -23.99 -5.98 24.13
N TYR A 106 -23.15 -5.01 23.85
CA TYR A 106 -21.77 -5.27 23.40
C TYR A 106 -20.79 -5.02 24.53
N ASP A 107 -19.66 -5.68 24.44
CA ASP A 107 -18.55 -5.49 25.37
C ASP A 107 -17.86 -4.14 25.15
N GLU A 108 -16.87 -3.84 25.96
CA GLU A 108 -16.07 -2.61 25.84
C GLU A 108 -15.14 -2.67 24.62
N LEU A 109 -14.60 -1.50 24.22
CA LEU A 109 -13.54 -1.43 23.21
C LEU A 109 -12.26 -2.09 23.73
N PRO A 110 -11.50 -2.77 22.89
CA PRO A 110 -11.73 -2.99 21.45
C PRO A 110 -12.66 -4.14 21.11
N LEU A 111 -13.02 -5.00 22.09
CA LEU A 111 -13.70 -6.28 21.86
C LEU A 111 -15.03 -6.15 21.11
N ARG A 112 -15.81 -5.12 21.37
CA ARG A 112 -17.09 -4.90 20.67
C ARG A 112 -16.96 -4.71 19.15
N LEU A 113 -15.76 -4.43 18.63
CA LEU A 113 -15.46 -4.27 17.21
C LEU A 113 -14.76 -5.49 16.61
N GLU A 114 -14.48 -6.51 17.41
CA GLU A 114 -13.76 -7.73 17.01
C GLU A 114 -14.64 -8.97 17.23
N ALA A 115 -15.31 -9.41 16.15
CA ALA A 115 -16.23 -10.55 16.22
C ALA A 115 -15.53 -11.89 16.12
N GLY A 116 -15.76 -12.76 17.12
CA GLY A 116 -15.21 -14.11 17.17
C GLY A 116 -13.79 -14.18 17.72
N THR A 117 -13.22 -15.38 17.76
CA THR A 117 -11.85 -15.59 18.25
C THR A 117 -10.85 -14.80 17.39
N PRO A 118 -10.07 -13.88 17.97
CA PRO A 118 -9.15 -13.03 17.24
C PRO A 118 -8.01 -13.83 16.59
N ASN A 119 -7.45 -13.33 15.50
CA ASN A 119 -6.28 -13.91 14.84
C ASN A 119 -5.00 -13.62 15.66
N TYR A 120 -4.87 -14.24 16.84
CA TYR A 120 -3.73 -14.03 17.72
C TYR A 120 -2.39 -14.48 17.11
N VAL A 121 -2.39 -15.50 16.25
CA VAL A 121 -1.18 -15.92 15.54
C VAL A 121 -0.72 -14.82 14.59
N GLY A 122 -1.65 -14.21 13.84
CA GLY A 122 -1.37 -13.07 13.00
C GLY A 122 -0.90 -11.84 13.78
N ALA A 123 -1.48 -11.59 14.96
CA ALA A 123 -1.08 -10.48 15.82
C ALA A 123 0.37 -10.65 16.33
N ILE A 124 0.75 -11.85 16.77
CA ILE A 124 2.12 -12.17 17.18
C ILE A 124 3.10 -12.01 16.01
N ALA A 125 2.73 -12.51 14.82
CA ALA A 125 3.55 -12.35 13.61
C ALA A 125 3.71 -10.88 13.22
N MET A 126 2.67 -10.07 13.42
CA MET A 126 2.70 -8.63 13.14
C MET A 126 3.61 -7.88 14.12
N ALA A 127 3.57 -8.22 15.41
CA ALA A 127 4.48 -7.66 16.41
C ALA A 127 5.94 -7.98 16.06
N ALA A 128 6.25 -9.25 15.74
CA ALA A 128 7.59 -9.67 15.33
C ALA A 128 8.08 -8.94 14.07
N ALA A 129 7.21 -8.66 13.11
CA ALA A 129 7.56 -7.87 11.92
C ALA A 129 7.86 -6.40 12.26
N CYS A 130 7.11 -5.81 13.19
CA CYS A 130 7.38 -4.46 13.69
C CYS A 130 8.73 -4.39 14.42
N ASP A 131 9.01 -5.35 15.29
CA ASP A 131 10.28 -5.43 16.02
C ASP A 131 11.46 -5.57 15.06
N TYR A 132 11.37 -6.48 14.09
CA TYR A 132 12.40 -6.69 13.07
C TYR A 132 12.69 -5.42 12.25
N LEU A 133 11.66 -4.72 11.77
CA LEU A 133 11.85 -3.47 11.04
C LEU A 133 12.42 -2.35 11.93
N SER A 134 12.10 -2.36 13.23
CA SER A 134 12.64 -1.39 14.18
C SER A 134 14.11 -1.67 14.51
N GLU A 135 14.49 -2.94 14.62
CA GLU A 135 15.89 -3.37 14.82
C GLU A 135 16.78 -3.05 13.62
N LEU A 136 16.24 -3.12 12.39
CA LEU A 136 16.95 -2.69 11.17
C LEU A 136 17.16 -1.17 11.09
N GLY A 137 16.39 -0.39 11.85
CA GLY A 137 16.36 1.07 11.71
C GLY A 137 15.44 1.53 10.59
N ARG A 138 14.25 2.01 10.95
CA ARG A 138 13.23 2.37 9.94
C ARG A 138 13.62 3.53 9.05
N GLU A 139 14.41 4.47 9.56
CA GLU A 139 15.00 5.58 8.81
C GLU A 139 16.00 5.08 7.77
N ASP A 140 16.86 4.14 8.14
CA ASP A 140 17.87 3.56 7.24
C ASP A 140 17.20 2.72 6.14
N VAL A 141 16.21 1.91 6.52
CA VAL A 141 15.38 1.15 5.56
C VAL A 141 14.70 2.09 4.56
N ALA A 142 14.09 3.17 5.05
CA ALA A 142 13.40 4.14 4.18
C ALA A 142 14.38 4.85 3.24
N ALA A 143 15.54 5.27 3.73
CA ALA A 143 16.56 5.93 2.92
C ALA A 143 17.13 5.00 1.84
N TYR A 144 17.42 3.76 2.18
CA TYR A 144 17.92 2.77 1.22
C TYR A 144 16.87 2.41 0.16
N GLU A 145 15.61 2.22 0.54
CA GLU A 145 14.53 1.99 -0.44
C GLU A 145 14.31 3.19 -1.37
N GLU A 146 14.48 4.43 -0.88
CA GLU A 146 14.41 5.64 -1.70
C GLU A 146 15.54 5.65 -2.75
N GLU A 147 16.77 5.26 -2.38
CA GLU A 147 17.88 5.10 -3.32
C GLU A 147 17.60 4.02 -4.37
N LEU A 148 17.08 2.85 -3.97
CA LEU A 148 16.72 1.77 -4.90
C LEU A 148 15.64 2.19 -5.89
N VAL A 149 14.62 2.91 -5.42
CA VAL A 149 13.53 3.43 -6.26
C VAL A 149 14.04 4.50 -7.23
N ALA A 150 14.90 5.41 -6.78
CA ALA A 150 15.51 6.41 -7.63
C ALA A 150 16.35 5.76 -8.75
N HIS A 151 17.16 4.76 -8.39
CA HIS A 151 17.93 3.97 -9.35
C HIS A 151 17.03 3.24 -10.36
N ALA A 152 15.96 2.62 -9.89
CA ALA A 152 14.99 1.95 -10.76
C ALA A 152 14.31 2.92 -11.73
N VAL A 153 13.92 4.12 -11.27
CA VAL A 153 13.33 5.15 -12.14
C VAL A 153 14.31 5.63 -13.20
N GLU A 154 15.56 5.87 -12.84
CA GLU A 154 16.63 6.26 -13.77
C GLU A 154 16.85 5.17 -14.83
N LYS A 155 17.06 3.93 -14.43
CA LYS A 155 17.32 2.82 -15.34
C LYS A 155 16.15 2.50 -16.25
N LEU A 156 14.93 2.43 -15.72
CA LEU A 156 13.73 2.22 -16.51
C LEU A 156 13.51 3.37 -17.50
N GLY A 157 13.71 4.62 -17.06
CA GLY A 157 13.57 5.80 -17.91
C GLY A 157 14.59 5.92 -19.04
N ALA A 158 15.69 5.16 -19.01
CA ALA A 158 16.68 5.08 -20.07
C ALA A 158 16.32 4.05 -21.18
N ILE A 159 15.34 3.18 -20.93
CA ILE A 159 14.90 2.18 -21.91
C ILE A 159 14.02 2.85 -22.96
N GLU A 160 14.34 2.63 -24.25
CA GLU A 160 13.58 3.17 -25.37
C GLU A 160 12.11 2.68 -25.36
N ASP A 161 11.18 3.60 -25.59
CA ASP A 161 9.73 3.38 -25.62
C ASP A 161 9.14 2.87 -24.28
N LEU A 162 9.88 3.01 -23.18
CA LEU A 162 9.37 2.74 -21.83
C LEU A 162 8.94 4.03 -21.15
N HIS A 163 7.75 4.03 -20.59
CA HIS A 163 7.15 5.17 -19.90
C HIS A 163 6.90 4.87 -18.43
N VAL A 164 7.68 5.50 -17.55
CA VAL A 164 7.44 5.44 -16.10
C VAL A 164 6.21 6.28 -15.75
N LEU A 165 5.25 5.72 -15.02
CA LEU A 165 4.02 6.40 -14.64
C LEU A 165 4.25 7.40 -13.51
N GLY A 166 3.78 8.62 -13.76
CA GLY A 166 3.80 9.71 -12.79
C GLY A 166 5.21 10.18 -12.41
N SER A 167 5.27 11.39 -11.88
CA SER A 167 6.50 12.01 -11.34
C SER A 167 6.21 12.67 -9.99
N PRO A 168 5.86 11.88 -8.94
CA PRO A 168 5.54 12.46 -7.64
C PRO A 168 6.78 13.11 -7.02
N LYS A 169 6.56 14.16 -6.17
CA LYS A 169 7.64 14.81 -5.42
C LYS A 169 8.38 13.85 -4.50
N LYS A 170 7.67 12.87 -3.94
CA LYS A 170 8.22 11.77 -3.15
C LYS A 170 7.61 10.46 -3.65
N ARG A 171 8.46 9.54 -4.06
CA ARG A 171 8.10 8.18 -4.48
C ARG A 171 8.65 7.18 -3.48
N ALA A 172 7.85 6.22 -3.08
CA ALA A 172 8.25 5.16 -2.18
C ALA A 172 7.94 3.78 -2.77
N GLY A 173 8.84 2.86 -2.60
CA GLY A 173 8.69 1.41 -2.68
C GLY A 173 8.27 0.80 -4.01
N LEU A 174 7.92 1.56 -5.05
CA LEU A 174 7.48 0.96 -6.31
C LEU A 174 7.51 1.92 -7.50
N VAL A 175 7.66 1.32 -8.71
CA VAL A 175 7.68 2.01 -9.99
C VAL A 175 6.77 1.28 -10.97
N ALA A 176 5.69 1.91 -11.40
CA ALA A 176 4.83 1.40 -12.47
C ALA A 176 5.26 1.98 -13.81
N PHE A 177 5.17 1.18 -14.85
CA PHE A 177 5.58 1.56 -16.19
C PHE A 177 4.80 0.80 -17.29
N THR A 178 4.84 1.34 -18.50
CA THR A 178 4.40 0.70 -19.74
C THR A 178 5.54 0.68 -20.75
N VAL A 179 5.43 -0.19 -21.75
CA VAL A 179 6.32 -0.20 -22.92
C VAL A 179 5.44 -0.20 -24.15
N ASP A 180 5.74 0.67 -25.12
CA ASP A 180 4.95 0.78 -26.34
C ASP A 180 4.90 -0.55 -27.10
N ASP A 181 3.70 -0.89 -27.57
CA ASP A 181 3.40 -2.13 -28.30
C ASP A 181 3.69 -3.43 -27.55
N VAL A 182 3.93 -3.36 -26.21
CA VAL A 182 4.17 -4.52 -25.36
C VAL A 182 3.08 -4.64 -24.30
N HIS A 183 2.37 -5.77 -24.28
CA HIS A 183 1.39 -5.99 -23.23
C HIS A 183 2.09 -6.30 -21.88
N PRO A 184 1.75 -5.60 -20.77
CA PRO A 184 2.45 -5.76 -19.49
C PRO A 184 2.47 -7.19 -18.94
N LEU A 185 1.42 -7.99 -19.19
CA LEU A 185 1.39 -9.40 -18.78
C LEU A 185 2.43 -10.24 -19.52
N ASP A 186 2.53 -10.05 -20.86
CA ASP A 186 3.49 -10.80 -21.67
C ASP A 186 4.92 -10.47 -21.22
N LEU A 187 5.22 -9.18 -21.01
CA LEU A 187 6.52 -8.74 -20.51
C LEU A 187 6.85 -9.36 -19.14
N CYS A 188 5.94 -9.23 -18.17
CA CYS A 188 6.17 -9.78 -16.83
C CYS A 188 6.34 -11.30 -16.88
N THR A 189 5.57 -12.02 -17.70
CA THR A 189 5.71 -13.47 -17.85
C THR A 189 7.07 -13.86 -18.45
N MET A 190 7.55 -13.12 -19.45
CA MET A 190 8.85 -13.41 -20.06
C MET A 190 10.01 -13.12 -19.10
N VAL A 191 9.92 -12.03 -18.35
CA VAL A 191 10.95 -11.65 -17.37
C VAL A 191 10.98 -12.66 -16.20
N ASP A 192 9.79 -13.16 -15.78
CA ASP A 192 9.66 -14.18 -14.73
C ASP A 192 10.39 -15.48 -15.08
N THR A 193 10.36 -15.92 -16.37
CA THR A 193 11.13 -17.09 -16.83
C THR A 193 12.64 -16.94 -16.69
N ARG A 194 13.11 -15.75 -16.38
CA ARG A 194 14.52 -15.41 -16.16
C ARG A 194 14.84 -15.09 -14.70
N GLY A 195 13.89 -15.37 -13.80
CA GLY A 195 14.07 -15.25 -12.34
C GLY A 195 13.78 -13.85 -11.79
N VAL A 196 13.14 -12.96 -12.56
CA VAL A 196 12.76 -11.62 -12.08
C VAL A 196 11.24 -11.50 -12.01
N ALA A 197 10.71 -11.40 -10.80
CA ALA A 197 9.29 -11.27 -10.55
C ALA A 197 8.83 -9.80 -10.60
N LEU A 198 7.96 -9.48 -11.55
CA LEU A 198 7.26 -8.21 -11.68
C LEU A 198 5.75 -8.43 -11.55
N ARG A 199 5.01 -7.38 -11.21
CA ARG A 199 3.56 -7.45 -11.19
C ARG A 199 2.97 -6.78 -12.43
N SER A 200 2.04 -7.45 -13.12
CA SER A 200 1.21 -6.87 -14.19
C SER A 200 -0.23 -6.65 -13.74
N GLY A 201 -0.96 -5.79 -14.45
CA GLY A 201 -2.39 -5.58 -14.29
C GLY A 201 -2.76 -4.17 -13.83
N HIS A 202 -4.01 -4.01 -13.38
CA HIS A 202 -4.53 -2.71 -12.92
C HIS A 202 -4.16 -2.40 -11.45
N ASN A 203 -3.53 -3.33 -10.73
CA ASN A 203 -3.05 -3.19 -9.36
C ASN A 203 -4.14 -2.70 -8.36
N CYS A 204 -5.40 -3.14 -8.53
CA CYS A 204 -6.56 -2.71 -7.75
C CYS A 204 -6.85 -1.20 -7.79
N ALA A 205 -6.43 -0.51 -8.87
CA ALA A 205 -6.57 0.93 -9.05
C ALA A 205 -7.07 1.28 -10.46
N GLN A 206 -8.13 0.60 -10.92
CA GLN A 206 -8.70 0.82 -12.25
C GLN A 206 -9.05 2.28 -12.55
N PRO A 207 -9.70 3.05 -11.65
CA PRO A 207 -10.00 4.45 -11.93
C PRO A 207 -8.77 5.31 -12.20
N LEU A 208 -7.64 5.02 -11.52
CA LEU A 208 -6.39 5.71 -11.76
C LEU A 208 -5.83 5.36 -13.15
N LEU A 209 -5.86 4.07 -13.54
CA LEU A 209 -5.37 3.67 -14.86
C LEU A 209 -6.28 4.18 -15.98
N ASP A 210 -7.59 4.20 -15.80
CA ASP A 210 -8.53 4.78 -16.76
C ASP A 210 -8.26 6.28 -16.97
N TRP A 211 -7.88 7.02 -15.91
CA TRP A 211 -7.45 8.43 -16.05
C TRP A 211 -6.17 8.58 -16.89
N TYR A 212 -5.25 7.61 -16.83
CA TYR A 212 -4.08 7.55 -17.71
C TYR A 212 -4.39 6.99 -19.12
N GLY A 213 -5.61 6.54 -19.39
CA GLY A 213 -5.97 5.85 -20.64
C GLY A 213 -5.39 4.44 -20.75
N LEU A 214 -5.01 3.81 -19.64
CA LEU A 214 -4.35 2.52 -19.57
C LEU A 214 -5.29 1.43 -19.03
N LYS A 215 -5.11 0.19 -19.49
CA LYS A 215 -5.83 -0.98 -18.95
C LYS A 215 -4.99 -1.81 -17.97
N SER A 216 -3.68 -1.78 -18.14
CA SER A 216 -2.73 -2.47 -17.28
C SER A 216 -1.36 -1.83 -17.35
N VAL A 217 -0.54 -2.09 -16.33
CA VAL A 217 0.85 -1.64 -16.22
C VAL A 217 1.72 -2.80 -15.73
N ALA A 218 3.01 -2.73 -16.00
CA ALA A 218 4.01 -3.50 -15.26
C ALA A 218 4.46 -2.67 -14.04
N ARG A 219 4.80 -3.34 -12.93
CA ARG A 219 5.25 -2.70 -11.70
C ARG A 219 6.42 -3.44 -11.08
N MET A 220 7.51 -2.72 -10.89
CA MET A 220 8.66 -3.12 -10.07
C MET A 220 8.46 -2.62 -8.64
N SER A 221 8.78 -3.44 -7.65
CA SER A 221 8.57 -3.11 -6.23
C SER A 221 9.78 -3.50 -5.40
N PRO A 222 10.92 -2.78 -5.55
CA PRO A 222 12.12 -3.06 -4.77
C PRO A 222 11.90 -2.76 -3.29
N VAL A 223 12.59 -3.51 -2.44
CA VAL A 223 12.54 -3.38 -1.00
C VAL A 223 13.94 -3.47 -0.42
N PHE A 224 14.08 -3.17 0.87
CA PHE A 224 15.36 -3.08 1.58
C PHE A 224 16.27 -4.32 1.47
N TYR A 225 15.76 -5.48 1.12
CA TYR A 225 16.58 -6.69 0.89
C TYR A 225 16.97 -6.90 -0.59
N ASN A 226 16.54 -6.01 -1.50
CA ASN A 226 17.00 -6.02 -2.89
C ASN A 226 18.29 -5.20 -3.03
N THR A 227 19.04 -5.45 -4.11
CA THR A 227 20.27 -4.74 -4.43
C THR A 227 20.12 -3.89 -5.69
N ARG A 228 21.06 -2.97 -5.93
CA ARG A 228 21.12 -2.19 -7.17
C ARG A 228 21.40 -3.09 -8.37
N GLU A 229 22.25 -4.11 -8.20
CA GLU A 229 22.58 -5.09 -9.23
C GLU A 229 21.35 -5.89 -9.67
N GLU A 230 20.47 -6.25 -8.74
CA GLU A 230 19.20 -6.92 -9.08
C GLU A 230 18.28 -6.00 -9.90
N ILE A 231 18.25 -4.70 -9.63
CA ILE A 231 17.53 -3.71 -10.42
C ILE A 231 18.14 -3.58 -11.82
N ASP A 232 19.48 -3.53 -11.93
CA ASP A 232 20.18 -3.46 -13.21
C ASP A 232 19.85 -4.69 -14.08
N ILE A 233 19.95 -5.90 -13.51
CA ILE A 233 19.58 -7.16 -14.18
C ILE A 233 18.11 -7.12 -14.62
N ALA A 234 17.20 -6.64 -13.76
CA ALA A 234 15.79 -6.54 -14.10
C ALA A 234 15.55 -5.58 -15.27
N CYS A 235 16.21 -4.43 -15.29
CA CYS A 235 16.08 -3.45 -16.37
C CYS A 235 16.65 -3.97 -17.70
N GLU A 236 17.80 -4.64 -17.69
CA GLU A 236 18.38 -5.29 -18.88
C GLU A 236 17.45 -6.37 -19.45
N LEU A 237 16.81 -7.16 -18.59
CA LEU A 237 15.83 -8.16 -19.00
C LEU A 237 14.56 -7.53 -19.56
N ILE A 238 14.05 -6.46 -18.94
CA ILE A 238 12.89 -5.71 -19.43
C ILE A 238 13.16 -5.18 -20.84
N GLU A 239 14.29 -4.53 -21.07
CA GLU A 239 14.67 -4.02 -22.37
C GLU A 239 14.76 -5.13 -23.42
N LYS A 240 15.50 -6.20 -23.12
CA LYS A 240 15.69 -7.34 -24.03
C LYS A 240 14.36 -8.04 -24.38
N MET A 241 13.51 -8.28 -23.38
CA MET A 241 12.22 -8.94 -23.60
C MET A 241 11.24 -8.03 -24.37
N SER A 242 11.28 -6.72 -24.12
CA SER A 242 10.47 -5.75 -24.87
C SER A 242 10.81 -5.76 -26.36
N ILE A 243 12.10 -5.76 -26.69
CA ILE A 243 12.57 -5.87 -28.10
C ILE A 243 12.10 -7.20 -28.73
N MET A 244 12.20 -8.31 -28.00
CA MET A 244 11.76 -9.61 -28.52
C MET A 244 10.26 -9.65 -28.77
N LEU A 245 9.46 -9.12 -27.85
CA LEU A 245 8.00 -9.12 -27.97
C LEU A 245 7.51 -8.24 -29.12
N ARG A 246 8.13 -7.09 -29.34
CA ARG A 246 7.83 -6.22 -30.49
C ARG A 246 8.14 -6.91 -31.83
N ARG A 247 9.30 -7.55 -31.94
CA ARG A 247 9.68 -8.30 -33.15
C ARG A 247 8.77 -9.51 -33.45
N ALA A 248 8.19 -10.10 -32.44
CA ALA A 248 7.27 -11.24 -32.63
C ALA A 248 5.87 -10.83 -33.11
N ARG A 249 5.54 -9.53 -33.06
CA ARG A 249 4.24 -8.99 -33.47
C ARG A 249 4.28 -8.34 -34.89
N GLY A 250 5.45 -7.99 -35.38
CA GLY A 250 5.68 -7.46 -36.74
C GLY A 250 6.09 -8.57 -37.71
#